data_a713b7ef58234bb5d7637302fe5085b9
#
_entry.id   a713b7ef58234bb5d7637302fe5085b9
#
_cell.length_a   1.000
_cell.length_b   1.000
_cell.length_c   1.000
_cell.angle_alpha   90.00
_cell.angle_beta   90.00
_cell.angle_gamma   90.00
#
_symmetry.space_group_name_H-M   'P 1'
#
loop_
_entity.id
_entity.type
_entity.pdbx_description
1 polymer ?
#
loop_
_entity_poly.entity_id
_entity_poly.type
_entity_poly.pdbx_seq_one_letter_code
_entity_poly.pdbx_strand_id
1 'polypeptide(L)'
;MNTGLPLAAHHWHGIIALVGVGLLTLIGLACAVLATRTLPDRDALTQDDIDAARANRRVTRRLDDERFRWVRLGMVVGCWIILEVLRAVLFDDGRQPSWWWERLLQNASWFWCAAAPASFIGAMSLVLRRRARPDDTGTWINHLVCFRVVSRGLNVDALTDTVASIREVMAVRDLFPYRIEVVVDTEVALSPADDLTVLVVPSDYVTPNQSKYKARALHYATEVSTLDPTSWVFHCDEESQVTHGLVGGIRDAVAEEETRASQGFTPRIGQGTILYTRHLKESPILTLADSLRTGDDITRFATQFRSGVMFCGMHGSFILCRSDVETAVSFDVGPEGSITEDAFWAYEQAQRGVGFRWVDGYLLEQSPENLKDFAKQRRRWYSGLWKVALYAPAALWARLVLMLFLSAWLLSAVGGVYTFVNLFTGLSTPWPAEVCGGLVFSWYVTTYLTGLWLSLRSMPPELRPSRLASCGLYVAQVLLMPVFGSLEAAGVFLAVIAPEQGFHVIKKAGSAGGGQADDGIAAVGRRCPGARAPDGQAPDIDTSPMTSDAR
;
A
#
# COMPACT_ATOMS: atom_id res chain seq x y z
N MET A 1 32.92 16.65 42.25
CA MET A 1 33.61 15.34 42.22
C MET A 1 32.84 14.50 41.22
N ASN A 2 33.32 14.40 40.00
CA ASN A 2 32.72 13.61 38.95
C ASN A 2 33.04 12.13 39.19
N THR A 3 32.09 11.37 39.71
CA THR A 3 32.17 9.92 39.70
C THR A 3 31.79 9.44 38.31
N GLY A 4 32.74 9.57 37.39
CA GLY A 4 32.60 8.93 36.07
C GLY A 4 32.51 7.42 36.26
N LEU A 5 31.33 6.86 36.18
CA LEU A 5 31.20 5.43 35.89
C LEU A 5 32.00 5.16 34.61
N PRO A 6 32.92 4.20 34.62
CA PRO A 6 33.84 4.02 33.51
C PRO A 6 33.07 3.68 32.24
N LEU A 7 33.52 4.16 31.09
CA LEU A 7 33.00 3.85 29.75
C LEU A 7 32.61 2.36 29.58
N ALA A 8 33.32 1.47 30.29
CA ALA A 8 33.04 0.04 30.36
C ALA A 8 31.59 -0.31 30.82
N ALA A 9 31.03 0.43 31.79
CA ALA A 9 29.70 0.14 32.30
C ALA A 9 28.61 0.41 31.24
N HIS A 10 28.74 1.49 30.46
CA HIS A 10 27.80 1.81 29.38
C HIS A 10 27.88 0.80 28.23
N HIS A 11 29.07 0.27 27.90
CA HIS A 11 29.21 -0.80 26.91
C HIS A 11 28.47 -2.09 27.33
N TRP A 12 28.49 -2.45 28.63
CA TRP A 12 27.75 -3.61 29.12
C TRP A 12 26.24 -3.41 29.03
N HIS A 13 25.71 -2.22 29.33
CA HIS A 13 24.29 -1.91 29.16
C HIS A 13 23.87 -2.04 27.70
N GLY A 14 24.66 -1.54 26.73
CA GLY A 14 24.39 -1.69 25.31
C GLY A 14 24.40 -3.15 24.86
N ILE A 15 25.37 -3.96 25.33
CA ILE A 15 25.44 -5.39 25.04
C ILE A 15 24.23 -6.13 25.63
N ILE A 16 23.87 -5.85 26.88
CA ILE A 16 22.69 -6.45 27.53
C ILE A 16 21.41 -6.06 26.77
N ALA A 17 21.26 -4.80 26.37
CA ALA A 17 20.12 -4.35 25.57
C ALA A 17 20.08 -5.04 24.21
N LEU A 18 21.22 -5.19 23.51
CA LEU A 18 21.29 -5.89 22.23
C LEU A 18 20.93 -7.36 22.36
N VAL A 19 21.48 -8.06 23.37
CA VAL A 19 21.15 -9.44 23.67
C VAL A 19 19.66 -9.56 24.01
N GLY A 20 19.12 -8.64 24.81
CA GLY A 20 17.70 -8.58 25.15
C GLY A 20 16.83 -8.39 23.90
N VAL A 21 17.13 -7.43 23.03
CA VAL A 21 16.42 -7.22 21.75
C VAL A 21 16.53 -8.45 20.86
N GLY A 22 17.71 -9.05 20.76
CA GLY A 22 17.94 -10.28 19.99
C GLY A 22 17.08 -11.45 20.51
N LEU A 23 17.05 -11.66 21.83
CA LEU A 23 16.24 -12.69 22.46
C LEU A 23 14.73 -12.44 22.25
N LEU A 24 14.26 -11.23 22.44
CA LEU A 24 12.87 -10.85 22.20
C LEU A 24 12.49 -11.04 20.72
N THR A 25 13.38 -10.72 19.80
CA THR A 25 13.18 -10.98 18.36
C THR A 25 13.05 -12.49 18.08
N LEU A 26 13.93 -13.31 18.66
CA LEU A 26 13.85 -14.78 18.51
C LEU A 26 12.55 -15.35 19.11
N ILE A 27 12.13 -14.84 20.25
CA ILE A 27 10.83 -15.22 20.86
C ILE A 27 9.69 -14.79 19.92
N GLY A 28 9.72 -13.58 19.37
CA GLY A 28 8.72 -13.10 18.40
C GLY A 28 8.65 -13.97 17.15
N LEU A 29 9.81 -14.35 16.58
CA LEU A 29 9.88 -15.28 15.45
C LEU A 29 9.31 -16.65 15.79
N ALA A 30 9.66 -17.20 16.95
CA ALA A 30 9.13 -18.48 17.42
C ALA A 30 7.60 -18.41 17.60
N CYS A 31 7.08 -17.35 18.22
CA CYS A 31 5.65 -17.14 18.38
C CYS A 31 4.92 -17.07 17.03
N ALA A 32 5.47 -16.34 16.05
CA ALA A 32 4.89 -16.24 14.70
C ALA A 32 4.83 -17.62 14.02
N VAL A 33 5.96 -18.35 14.01
CA VAL A 33 6.05 -19.67 13.37
C VAL A 33 5.14 -20.70 14.06
N LEU A 34 5.14 -20.75 15.39
CA LEU A 34 4.30 -21.70 16.13
C LEU A 34 2.81 -21.40 15.94
N ALA A 35 2.42 -20.13 15.97
CA ALA A 35 1.04 -19.72 15.77
C ALA A 35 0.55 -20.08 14.35
N THR A 36 1.38 -19.88 13.32
CA THR A 36 1.00 -20.14 11.92
C THR A 36 1.02 -21.62 11.56
N ARG A 37 1.83 -22.46 12.25
CA ARG A 37 1.79 -23.93 12.07
C ARG A 37 0.43 -24.55 12.44
N THR A 38 -0.35 -23.90 13.27
CA THR A 38 -1.68 -24.37 13.68
C THR A 38 -2.80 -23.89 12.75
N LEU A 39 -2.47 -23.11 11.72
CA LEU A 39 -3.45 -22.67 10.73
C LEU A 39 -3.82 -23.82 9.80
N PRO A 40 -5.12 -23.98 9.47
CA PRO A 40 -5.58 -24.98 8.51
C PRO A 40 -5.02 -24.69 7.11
N ASP A 41 -5.00 -25.72 6.28
CA ASP A 41 -4.64 -25.57 4.87
C ASP A 41 -5.76 -24.92 4.08
N ARG A 42 -5.39 -24.22 3.03
CA ARG A 42 -6.24 -23.31 2.27
C ARG A 42 -7.25 -23.98 1.36
N ASP A 43 -6.99 -25.23 0.97
CA ASP A 43 -7.76 -25.97 -0.04
C ASP A 43 -9.16 -26.42 0.43
N ALA A 44 -9.59 -25.97 1.62
CA ALA A 44 -10.85 -26.35 2.23
C ALA A 44 -11.87 -25.20 2.31
N LEU A 45 -11.92 -24.28 1.33
CA LEU A 45 -12.93 -23.23 1.28
C LEU A 45 -14.29 -23.83 0.86
N THR A 46 -15.27 -23.77 1.76
CA THR A 46 -16.63 -24.28 1.56
C THR A 46 -17.67 -23.15 1.58
N GLN A 47 -18.94 -23.53 1.33
CA GLN A 47 -20.13 -22.66 1.34
C GLN A 47 -20.23 -21.73 2.59
N ASP A 48 -19.63 -22.11 3.72
CA ASP A 48 -19.60 -21.31 4.95
C ASP A 48 -18.77 -20.02 4.83
N ASP A 49 -17.95 -19.88 3.77
CA ASP A 49 -17.25 -18.62 3.43
C ASP A 49 -18.21 -17.48 3.12
N ILE A 50 -19.44 -17.80 2.70
CA ILE A 50 -20.50 -16.83 2.42
C ILE A 50 -20.92 -16.09 3.69
N ASP A 51 -21.06 -16.81 4.80
CA ASP A 51 -21.42 -16.22 6.09
C ASP A 51 -20.24 -15.47 6.72
N ALA A 52 -19.00 -15.89 6.45
CA ALA A 52 -17.80 -15.15 6.80
C ALA A 52 -17.74 -13.79 6.08
N ALA A 53 -18.17 -13.72 4.85
CA ALA A 53 -18.26 -12.47 4.10
C ALA A 53 -19.29 -11.47 4.70
N ARG A 54 -20.41 -11.99 5.22
CA ARG A 54 -21.34 -11.20 6.05
C ARG A 54 -20.68 -10.72 7.35
N ALA A 55 -19.84 -11.56 7.96
CA ALA A 55 -19.05 -11.20 9.14
C ALA A 55 -18.03 -10.09 8.84
N ASN A 56 -17.37 -10.10 7.68
CA ASN A 56 -16.43 -9.06 7.24
C ASN A 56 -17.09 -7.67 7.23
N ARG A 57 -18.30 -7.57 6.71
CA ARG A 57 -19.06 -6.31 6.71
C ARG A 57 -19.43 -5.86 8.11
N ARG A 58 -19.79 -6.79 9.00
CA ARG A 58 -20.04 -6.50 10.42
C ARG A 58 -18.79 -6.03 11.14
N VAL A 59 -17.62 -6.55 10.80
CA VAL A 59 -16.34 -6.14 11.39
C VAL A 59 -15.97 -4.72 10.99
N THR A 60 -16.09 -4.35 9.71
CA THR A 60 -15.86 -2.96 9.25
C THR A 60 -16.80 -1.98 9.95
N ARG A 61 -18.05 -2.34 10.12
CA ARG A 61 -19.02 -1.51 10.87
C ARG A 61 -18.66 -1.37 12.35
N ARG A 62 -18.16 -2.42 13.00
CA ARG A 62 -17.64 -2.34 14.38
C ARG A 62 -16.44 -1.41 14.51
N LEU A 63 -15.57 -1.35 13.48
CA LEU A 63 -14.48 -0.37 13.45
C LEU A 63 -14.98 1.06 13.40
N ASP A 64 -16.15 1.28 12.79
CA ASP A 64 -16.80 2.59 12.72
C ASP A 64 -17.63 2.90 13.98
N ASP A 65 -17.83 1.94 14.88
CA ASP A 65 -18.50 2.14 16.17
C ASP A 65 -17.75 3.20 16.99
N GLU A 66 -18.51 4.15 17.53
CA GLU A 66 -17.98 5.27 18.31
C GLU A 66 -17.17 4.81 19.53
N ARG A 67 -17.59 3.71 20.15
CA ARG A 67 -16.86 3.10 21.29
C ARG A 67 -15.50 2.58 20.85
N PHE A 68 -15.41 1.95 19.68
CA PHE A 68 -14.16 1.39 19.19
C PHE A 68 -13.13 2.46 18.78
N ARG A 69 -13.60 3.64 18.34
CA ARG A 69 -12.74 4.81 18.08
C ARG A 69 -12.01 5.26 19.34
N TRP A 70 -12.74 5.40 20.43
CA TRP A 70 -12.15 5.80 21.71
C TRP A 70 -11.21 4.73 22.26
N VAL A 71 -11.51 3.43 22.06
CA VAL A 71 -10.59 2.35 22.42
C VAL A 71 -9.26 2.48 21.66
N ARG A 72 -9.28 2.74 20.36
CA ARG A 72 -8.05 2.92 19.56
C ARG A 72 -7.25 4.14 20.01
N LEU A 73 -7.90 5.26 20.23
CA LEU A 73 -7.22 6.43 20.79
C LEU A 73 -6.65 6.14 22.18
N GLY A 74 -7.42 5.45 23.01
CA GLY A 74 -6.98 4.97 24.33
C GLY A 74 -5.76 4.05 24.23
N MET A 75 -5.64 3.24 23.17
CA MET A 75 -4.45 2.43 22.92
C MET A 75 -3.21 3.30 22.60
N VAL A 76 -3.35 4.35 21.78
CA VAL A 76 -2.25 5.28 21.50
C VAL A 76 -1.78 5.96 22.79
N VAL A 77 -2.71 6.55 23.54
CA VAL A 77 -2.41 7.28 24.77
C VAL A 77 -1.88 6.32 25.84
N GLY A 78 -2.50 5.16 26.03
CA GLY A 78 -2.07 4.17 27.00
C GLY A 78 -0.67 3.60 26.70
N CYS A 79 -0.41 3.27 25.43
CA CYS A 79 0.91 2.84 24.99
C CYS A 79 1.96 3.93 25.24
N TRP A 80 1.65 5.18 24.93
CA TRP A 80 2.53 6.30 25.18
C TRP A 80 2.83 6.47 26.67
N ILE A 81 1.81 6.47 27.54
CA ILE A 81 2.01 6.55 29.00
C ILE A 81 2.88 5.38 29.50
N ILE A 82 2.61 4.16 29.04
CA ILE A 82 3.40 2.98 29.42
C ILE A 82 4.86 3.14 29.02
N LEU A 83 5.13 3.63 27.81
CA LEU A 83 6.51 3.89 27.35
C LEU A 83 7.20 4.94 28.20
N GLU A 84 6.53 6.05 28.54
CA GLU A 84 7.12 7.09 29.39
C GLU A 84 7.39 6.59 30.83
N VAL A 85 6.47 5.78 31.38
CA VAL A 85 6.68 5.17 32.71
C VAL A 85 7.85 4.17 32.66
N LEU A 86 7.90 3.28 31.65
CA LEU A 86 9.01 2.34 31.50
C LEU A 86 10.34 3.06 31.33
N ARG A 87 10.38 4.14 30.56
CA ARG A 87 11.55 4.97 30.40
C ARG A 87 12.00 5.55 31.75
N ALA A 88 11.09 6.17 32.49
CA ALA A 88 11.40 6.80 33.76
C ALA A 88 11.88 5.80 34.84
N VAL A 89 11.44 4.54 34.74
CA VAL A 89 11.79 3.48 35.73
C VAL A 89 13.07 2.74 35.33
N LEU A 90 13.27 2.49 34.03
CA LEU A 90 14.33 1.59 33.54
C LEU A 90 15.58 2.32 33.04
N PHE A 91 15.45 3.59 32.66
CA PHE A 91 16.55 4.36 32.08
C PHE A 91 16.83 5.59 32.94
N ASP A 92 18.10 5.80 33.22
CA ASP A 92 18.63 7.01 33.85
C ASP A 92 18.61 8.18 32.85
N ASP A 93 18.72 9.44 33.31
CA ASP A 93 18.70 10.66 32.47
C ASP A 93 19.78 10.69 31.37
N GLY A 94 20.65 9.69 31.37
CA GLY A 94 21.74 9.55 30.41
C GLY A 94 22.88 10.56 30.65
N ARG A 95 23.99 10.34 29.96
CA ARG A 95 25.16 11.22 30.05
C ARG A 95 25.11 12.34 29.02
N GLN A 96 25.67 13.50 29.38
CA GLN A 96 25.83 14.60 28.42
C GLN A 96 26.93 14.26 27.38
N PRO A 97 26.79 14.72 26.14
CA PRO A 97 27.77 14.50 25.09
C PRO A 97 29.10 15.22 25.43
N SER A 98 30.19 14.48 25.37
CA SER A 98 31.56 14.99 25.62
C SER A 98 32.27 15.39 24.34
N TRP A 99 31.94 14.74 23.22
CA TRP A 99 32.56 14.92 21.92
C TRP A 99 31.61 15.55 20.90
N TRP A 100 32.15 16.21 19.87
CA TRP A 100 31.36 16.86 18.83
C TRP A 100 30.44 15.89 18.08
N TRP A 101 30.89 14.66 17.78
CA TRP A 101 30.10 13.64 17.12
C TRP A 101 28.96 13.13 18.01
N GLU A 102 29.15 13.09 19.34
CA GLU A 102 28.09 12.74 20.28
C GLU A 102 26.99 13.80 20.32
N ARG A 103 27.36 15.08 20.21
CA ARG A 103 26.40 16.19 20.07
C ARG A 103 25.62 16.07 18.75
N LEU A 104 26.31 15.69 17.65
CA LEU A 104 25.66 15.47 16.38
C LEU A 104 24.67 14.30 16.47
N LEU A 105 25.07 13.20 17.11
CA LEU A 105 24.21 12.06 17.37
C LEU A 105 23.02 12.43 18.26
N GLN A 106 23.24 13.14 19.38
CA GLN A 106 22.16 13.62 20.25
C GLN A 106 21.17 14.51 19.48
N ASN A 107 21.67 15.38 18.60
CA ASN A 107 20.82 16.23 17.77
C ASN A 107 19.94 15.43 16.80
N ALA A 108 20.34 14.21 16.39
CA ALA A 108 19.49 13.36 15.57
C ALA A 108 18.19 12.93 16.29
N SER A 109 18.14 12.99 17.62
CA SER A 109 16.91 12.76 18.38
C SER A 109 15.78 13.73 18.02
N TRP A 110 16.10 14.98 17.61
CA TRP A 110 15.12 15.98 17.23
C TRP A 110 14.30 15.60 16.00
N PHE A 111 14.75 14.62 15.21
CA PHE A 111 13.96 14.08 14.10
C PHE A 111 12.65 13.44 14.56
N TRP A 112 12.56 12.96 15.81
CA TRP A 112 11.30 12.52 16.38
C TRP A 112 10.27 13.66 16.49
N CYS A 113 10.72 14.86 16.88
CA CYS A 113 9.85 16.04 16.92
C CYS A 113 9.34 16.43 15.52
N ALA A 114 10.19 16.27 14.49
CA ALA A 114 9.78 16.55 13.12
C ALA A 114 8.82 15.47 12.54
N ALA A 115 8.90 14.23 13.01
CA ALA A 115 8.02 13.14 12.61
C ALA A 115 6.66 13.15 13.36
N ALA A 116 6.63 13.66 14.59
CA ALA A 116 5.46 13.64 15.46
C ALA A 116 4.18 14.27 14.87
N PRO A 117 4.20 15.38 14.11
CA PRO A 117 2.99 15.95 13.51
C PRO A 117 2.24 14.99 12.61
N ALA A 118 2.95 14.18 11.80
CA ALA A 118 2.32 13.18 10.94
C ALA A 118 1.63 12.06 11.76
N SER A 119 2.28 11.61 12.84
CA SER A 119 1.71 10.61 13.75
C SER A 119 0.52 11.18 14.53
N PHE A 120 0.57 12.46 14.91
CA PHE A 120 -0.56 13.15 15.54
C PHE A 120 -1.77 13.24 14.59
N ILE A 121 -1.58 13.61 13.32
CA ILE A 121 -2.65 13.60 12.31
C ILE A 121 -3.21 12.18 12.15
N GLY A 122 -2.35 11.17 12.12
CA GLY A 122 -2.74 9.77 12.11
C GLY A 122 -3.60 9.38 13.32
N ALA A 123 -3.18 9.74 14.53
CA ALA A 123 -3.93 9.49 15.76
C ALA A 123 -5.29 10.23 15.77
N MET A 124 -5.32 11.48 15.31
CA MET A 124 -6.58 12.23 15.17
C MET A 124 -7.52 11.60 14.16
N SER A 125 -7.02 10.95 13.12
CA SER A 125 -7.87 10.22 12.16
C SER A 125 -8.70 9.11 12.81
N LEU A 126 -8.27 8.58 13.96
CA LEU A 126 -8.99 7.57 14.72
C LEU A 126 -10.27 8.12 15.36
N VAL A 127 -10.33 9.41 15.68
CA VAL A 127 -11.46 10.05 16.37
C VAL A 127 -12.40 10.81 15.45
N LEU A 128 -12.06 11.02 14.19
CA LEU A 128 -12.93 11.69 13.24
C LEU A 128 -14.24 10.94 13.08
N ARG A 129 -15.34 11.68 13.23
CA ARG A 129 -16.70 11.12 13.19
C ARG A 129 -17.02 10.61 11.78
N ARG A 130 -17.49 9.38 11.70
CA ARG A 130 -17.86 8.72 10.45
C ARG A 130 -19.38 8.59 10.40
N ARG A 131 -19.99 8.90 9.26
CA ARG A 131 -21.42 8.65 9.08
C ARG A 131 -21.67 7.14 9.08
N ALA A 132 -22.61 6.69 9.92
CA ALA A 132 -23.16 5.34 9.80
C ALA A 132 -23.85 5.21 8.43
N ARG A 133 -23.60 4.12 7.73
CA ARG A 133 -24.25 3.79 6.47
C ARG A 133 -25.46 2.89 6.73
N PRO A 134 -26.52 3.01 5.90
CA PRO A 134 -27.65 2.09 5.95
C PRO A 134 -27.19 0.64 5.73
N ASP A 135 -28.00 -0.30 6.18
CA ASP A 135 -27.78 -1.71 5.93
C ASP A 135 -27.87 -2.04 4.44
N ASP A 136 -27.05 -3.03 4.03
CA ASP A 136 -27.15 -3.64 2.71
C ASP A 136 -28.54 -4.21 2.49
N THR A 137 -29.25 -3.63 1.56
CA THR A 137 -30.56 -4.15 1.19
C THR A 137 -30.45 -5.41 0.34
N GLY A 138 -29.25 -5.77 -0.15
CA GLY A 138 -29.04 -6.87 -1.08
C GLY A 138 -29.76 -6.67 -2.43
N THR A 139 -30.25 -5.47 -2.71
CA THR A 139 -31.03 -5.18 -3.92
C THR A 139 -30.12 -5.15 -5.14
N TRP A 140 -30.50 -5.85 -6.18
CA TRP A 140 -29.83 -5.84 -7.46
C TRP A 140 -29.86 -4.45 -8.12
N ILE A 141 -28.78 -4.07 -8.82
CA ILE A 141 -28.67 -2.81 -9.55
C ILE A 141 -28.34 -3.08 -11.02
N ASN A 142 -28.90 -2.27 -11.94
CA ASN A 142 -28.65 -2.40 -13.37
C ASN A 142 -27.50 -1.50 -13.84
N HIS A 143 -26.31 -1.68 -13.26
CA HIS A 143 -25.12 -0.97 -13.69
C HIS A 143 -23.99 -1.99 -13.87
N LEU A 144 -23.40 -2.04 -15.07
CA LEU A 144 -22.29 -2.93 -15.37
C LEU A 144 -21.06 -2.55 -14.55
N VAL A 145 -20.45 -3.53 -13.87
CA VAL A 145 -19.15 -3.39 -13.21
C VAL A 145 -18.12 -4.25 -13.92
N CYS A 146 -17.12 -3.63 -14.49
CA CYS A 146 -15.97 -4.28 -15.11
C CYS A 146 -14.85 -4.47 -14.06
N PHE A 147 -14.52 -5.71 -13.73
CA PHE A 147 -13.32 -6.02 -12.94
C PHE A 147 -12.11 -6.01 -13.87
N ARG A 148 -11.31 -4.95 -13.81
CA ARG A 148 -10.11 -4.79 -14.63
C ARG A 148 -8.89 -5.29 -13.89
N VAL A 149 -8.34 -6.43 -14.34
CA VAL A 149 -7.16 -7.08 -13.76
C VAL A 149 -5.94 -6.76 -14.63
N VAL A 150 -4.92 -6.15 -14.05
CA VAL A 150 -3.71 -5.79 -14.78
C VAL A 150 -2.56 -6.68 -14.35
N SER A 151 -1.90 -7.30 -15.34
CA SER A 151 -0.77 -8.19 -15.15
C SER A 151 0.26 -8.00 -16.25
N ARG A 152 1.47 -8.46 -16.02
CA ARG A 152 2.46 -8.62 -17.09
C ARG A 152 2.27 -9.92 -17.90
N GLY A 153 1.42 -10.80 -17.45
CA GLY A 153 1.24 -12.12 -18.03
C GLY A 153 2.33 -13.13 -17.65
N LEU A 154 3.19 -12.82 -16.67
CA LEU A 154 4.27 -13.71 -16.23
C LEU A 154 3.85 -14.68 -15.13
N ASN A 155 2.79 -14.38 -14.39
CA ASN A 155 2.27 -15.20 -13.31
C ASN A 155 0.82 -15.61 -13.63
N VAL A 156 0.71 -16.59 -14.53
CA VAL A 156 -0.59 -17.05 -15.05
C VAL A 156 -1.44 -17.70 -13.96
N ASP A 157 -0.81 -18.38 -12.99
CA ASP A 157 -1.54 -19.04 -11.89
C ASP A 157 -2.22 -18.01 -10.98
N ALA A 158 -1.50 -16.94 -10.56
CA ALA A 158 -2.09 -15.89 -9.75
C ALA A 158 -3.23 -15.17 -10.50
N LEU A 159 -3.04 -14.92 -11.79
CA LEU A 159 -4.06 -14.31 -12.64
C LEU A 159 -5.30 -15.21 -12.77
N THR A 160 -5.11 -16.51 -12.94
CA THR A 160 -6.20 -17.50 -12.99
C THR A 160 -6.96 -17.54 -11.66
N ASP A 161 -6.25 -17.55 -10.54
CA ASP A 161 -6.84 -17.49 -9.20
C ASP A 161 -7.67 -16.22 -9.00
N THR A 162 -7.17 -15.07 -9.49
CA THR A 162 -7.90 -13.79 -9.40
C THR A 162 -9.20 -13.84 -10.20
N VAL A 163 -9.15 -14.31 -11.46
CA VAL A 163 -10.34 -14.47 -12.31
C VAL A 163 -11.33 -15.45 -11.68
N ALA A 164 -10.84 -16.59 -11.17
CA ALA A 164 -11.66 -17.57 -10.48
C ALA A 164 -12.35 -16.98 -9.26
N SER A 165 -11.63 -16.23 -8.42
CA SER A 165 -12.20 -15.60 -7.23
C SER A 165 -13.33 -14.61 -7.54
N ILE A 166 -13.21 -13.85 -8.65
CA ILE A 166 -14.28 -12.96 -9.11
C ILE A 166 -15.51 -13.79 -9.49
N ARG A 167 -15.35 -14.83 -10.32
CA ARG A 167 -16.44 -15.68 -10.77
C ARG A 167 -17.14 -16.39 -9.63
N GLU A 168 -16.40 -16.98 -8.70
CA GLU A 168 -16.94 -17.67 -7.53
C GLU A 168 -17.81 -16.74 -6.68
N VAL A 169 -17.30 -15.54 -6.38
CA VAL A 169 -18.03 -14.57 -5.58
C VAL A 169 -19.27 -14.04 -6.30
N MET A 170 -19.15 -13.76 -7.61
CA MET A 170 -20.28 -13.26 -8.41
C MET A 170 -21.35 -14.32 -8.63
N ALA A 171 -20.98 -15.61 -8.77
CA ALA A 171 -21.95 -16.70 -8.86
C ALA A 171 -22.84 -16.83 -7.62
N VAL A 172 -22.31 -16.44 -6.44
CA VAL A 172 -23.06 -16.48 -5.17
C VAL A 172 -23.76 -15.17 -4.88
N ARG A 173 -23.16 -14.03 -5.27
CA ARG A 173 -23.67 -12.69 -5.01
C ARG A 173 -23.91 -11.93 -6.30
N ASP A 174 -24.92 -12.34 -7.03
CA ASP A 174 -25.41 -11.66 -8.22
C ASP A 174 -26.15 -10.36 -7.81
N LEU A 175 -25.38 -9.27 -7.65
CA LEU A 175 -25.91 -7.97 -7.23
C LEU A 175 -25.91 -6.92 -8.35
N PHE A 176 -25.21 -7.18 -9.44
CA PHE A 176 -25.09 -6.34 -10.63
C PHE A 176 -24.53 -7.13 -11.81
N PRO A 177 -24.79 -6.71 -13.06
CA PRO A 177 -24.13 -7.31 -14.22
C PRO A 177 -22.62 -7.02 -14.17
N TYR A 178 -21.81 -8.02 -14.50
CA TYR A 178 -20.35 -7.86 -14.45
C TYR A 178 -19.66 -8.34 -15.73
N ARG A 179 -18.44 -7.87 -15.92
CA ARG A 179 -17.47 -8.33 -16.93
C ARG A 179 -16.09 -8.36 -16.27
N ILE A 180 -15.23 -9.26 -16.74
CA ILE A 180 -13.81 -9.32 -16.35
C ILE A 180 -12.99 -8.89 -17.56
N GLU A 181 -12.11 -7.92 -17.37
CA GLU A 181 -11.17 -7.45 -18.37
C GLU A 181 -9.75 -7.68 -17.84
N VAL A 182 -9.00 -8.54 -18.51
CA VAL A 182 -7.62 -8.85 -18.18
C VAL A 182 -6.71 -8.12 -19.15
N VAL A 183 -5.85 -7.24 -18.63
CA VAL A 183 -4.92 -6.44 -19.43
C VAL A 183 -3.50 -6.94 -19.18
N VAL A 184 -2.84 -7.41 -20.24
CA VAL A 184 -1.52 -8.08 -20.13
C VAL A 184 -0.51 -7.57 -21.15
N ASP A 185 0.77 -7.60 -20.78
CA ASP A 185 1.89 -7.30 -21.68
C ASP A 185 2.25 -8.50 -22.57
N THR A 186 1.93 -9.72 -22.15
CA THR A 186 2.25 -10.96 -22.86
C THR A 186 0.99 -11.80 -22.95
N GLU A 187 0.77 -12.46 -24.06
CA GLU A 187 -0.36 -13.35 -24.28
C GLU A 187 -0.43 -14.45 -23.21
N VAL A 188 -1.61 -14.65 -22.65
CA VAL A 188 -1.87 -15.63 -21.59
C VAL A 188 -2.99 -16.59 -22.01
N ALA A 189 -2.82 -17.86 -21.69
CA ALA A 189 -3.80 -18.90 -21.97
C ALA A 189 -4.84 -18.95 -20.83
N LEU A 190 -5.82 -18.05 -20.85
CA LEU A 190 -6.99 -18.12 -19.99
C LEU A 190 -8.14 -18.80 -20.74
N SER A 191 -8.97 -19.58 -20.01
CA SER A 191 -10.14 -20.23 -20.61
C SER A 191 -11.13 -19.19 -21.10
N PRO A 192 -11.45 -19.16 -22.42
CA PRO A 192 -12.43 -18.23 -22.97
C PRO A 192 -13.79 -18.39 -22.30
N ALA A 193 -14.46 -17.26 -22.04
CA ALA A 193 -15.82 -17.23 -21.52
C ALA A 193 -16.48 -15.89 -21.89
N ASP A 194 -17.79 -15.86 -21.92
CA ASP A 194 -18.56 -14.68 -22.34
C ASP A 194 -18.37 -13.47 -21.40
N ASP A 195 -18.00 -13.75 -20.14
CA ASP A 195 -17.72 -12.73 -19.10
C ASP A 195 -16.29 -12.20 -19.14
N LEU A 196 -15.39 -12.78 -19.96
CA LEU A 196 -13.95 -12.50 -19.95
C LEU A 196 -13.47 -11.89 -21.26
N THR A 197 -12.81 -10.75 -21.18
CA THR A 197 -12.07 -10.13 -22.28
C THR A 197 -10.59 -10.04 -21.91
N VAL A 198 -9.71 -10.50 -22.79
CA VAL A 198 -8.26 -10.36 -22.62
C VAL A 198 -7.73 -9.30 -23.60
N LEU A 199 -7.12 -8.25 -23.07
CA LEU A 199 -6.47 -7.18 -23.83
C LEU A 199 -4.94 -7.38 -23.75
N VAL A 200 -4.34 -7.72 -24.88
CA VAL A 200 -2.87 -7.81 -24.97
C VAL A 200 -2.32 -6.48 -25.45
N VAL A 201 -1.48 -5.85 -24.66
CA VAL A 201 -0.85 -4.56 -25.01
C VAL A 201 0.21 -4.83 -26.08
N PRO A 202 0.11 -4.20 -27.28
CA PRO A 202 1.10 -4.39 -28.33
C PRO A 202 2.51 -4.09 -27.85
N SER A 203 3.49 -4.89 -28.25
CA SER A 203 4.87 -4.75 -27.77
C SER A 203 5.51 -3.42 -28.21
N ASP A 204 5.07 -2.86 -29.33
CA ASP A 204 5.49 -1.57 -29.91
C ASP A 204 4.65 -0.37 -29.43
N TYR A 205 3.61 -0.62 -28.61
CA TYR A 205 2.80 0.45 -28.05
C TYR A 205 3.62 1.30 -27.06
N VAL A 206 3.72 2.59 -27.33
CA VAL A 206 4.45 3.56 -26.53
C VAL A 206 3.52 4.71 -26.15
N THR A 207 3.44 5.02 -24.87
CA THR A 207 2.66 6.16 -24.39
C THR A 207 3.41 7.48 -24.58
N PRO A 208 2.72 8.63 -24.72
CA PRO A 208 3.35 9.95 -24.88
C PRO A 208 4.41 10.29 -23.81
N ASN A 209 4.16 9.97 -22.54
CA ASN A 209 5.09 10.20 -21.44
C ASN A 209 5.99 8.99 -21.14
N GLN A 210 6.04 8.00 -22.04
CA GLN A 210 6.88 6.80 -21.90
C GLN A 210 6.59 5.98 -20.64
N SER A 211 5.35 5.98 -20.18
CA SER A 211 4.90 5.11 -19.08
C SER A 211 5.17 3.64 -19.38
N LYS A 212 5.49 2.89 -18.34
CA LYS A 212 5.88 1.48 -18.44
C LYS A 212 4.94 0.62 -17.60
N TYR A 213 4.90 -0.67 -17.93
CA TYR A 213 4.22 -1.69 -17.14
C TYR A 213 2.74 -1.35 -16.88
N LYS A 214 2.29 -1.33 -15.62
CA LYS A 214 0.90 -1.13 -15.22
C LYS A 214 0.32 0.18 -15.75
N ALA A 215 1.06 1.30 -15.67
CA ALA A 215 0.62 2.58 -16.20
C ALA A 215 0.38 2.52 -17.72
N ARG A 216 1.30 1.89 -18.48
CA ARG A 216 1.18 1.66 -19.92
C ARG A 216 -0.03 0.78 -20.25
N ALA A 217 -0.20 -0.30 -19.50
CA ALA A 217 -1.30 -1.24 -19.70
C ALA A 217 -2.67 -0.60 -19.40
N LEU A 218 -2.77 0.17 -18.32
CA LEU A 218 -3.99 0.90 -17.98
C LEU A 218 -4.31 1.98 -19.01
N HIS A 219 -3.29 2.71 -19.48
CA HIS A 219 -3.49 3.71 -20.52
C HIS A 219 -4.02 3.06 -21.82
N TYR A 220 -3.40 1.97 -22.27
CA TYR A 220 -3.87 1.22 -23.43
C TYR A 220 -5.32 0.73 -23.24
N ALA A 221 -5.61 0.15 -22.07
CA ALA A 221 -6.95 -0.34 -21.79
C ALA A 221 -8.01 0.77 -21.83
N THR A 222 -7.69 1.99 -21.38
CA THR A 222 -8.64 3.13 -21.48
C THR A 222 -8.83 3.63 -22.89
N GLU A 223 -7.80 3.54 -23.75
CA GLU A 223 -7.90 3.96 -25.17
C GLU A 223 -8.73 2.99 -26.01
N VAL A 224 -8.60 1.65 -25.75
CA VAL A 224 -9.31 0.63 -26.52
C VAL A 224 -10.61 0.16 -25.85
N SER A 225 -10.97 0.74 -24.72
CA SER A 225 -12.14 0.35 -23.95
C SER A 225 -13.43 0.47 -24.77
N THR A 226 -14.24 -0.58 -24.72
CA THR A 226 -15.60 -0.60 -25.29
C THR A 226 -16.68 -0.47 -24.22
N LEU A 227 -16.30 -0.11 -23.00
CA LEU A 227 -17.23 0.11 -21.90
C LEU A 227 -18.08 1.37 -22.14
N ASP A 228 -19.37 1.26 -21.85
CA ASP A 228 -20.24 2.41 -21.81
C ASP A 228 -19.70 3.43 -20.76
N PRO A 229 -19.72 4.74 -21.05
CA PRO A 229 -19.28 5.77 -20.11
C PRO A 229 -19.94 5.71 -18.73
N THR A 230 -21.14 5.14 -18.62
CA THR A 230 -21.87 4.96 -17.36
C THR A 230 -21.57 3.64 -16.66
N SER A 231 -20.77 2.75 -17.27
CA SER A 231 -20.28 1.53 -16.64
C SER A 231 -19.27 1.86 -15.53
N TRP A 232 -19.12 0.96 -14.57
CA TRP A 232 -18.16 1.09 -13.49
C TRP A 232 -16.95 0.20 -13.70
N VAL A 233 -15.78 0.64 -13.30
CA VAL A 233 -14.52 -0.12 -13.37
C VAL A 233 -14.01 -0.32 -11.95
N PHE A 234 -13.66 -1.57 -11.64
CA PHE A 234 -13.01 -1.94 -10.38
C PHE A 234 -11.63 -2.54 -10.70
N HIS A 235 -10.57 -1.83 -10.29
CA HIS A 235 -9.20 -2.24 -10.55
C HIS A 235 -8.73 -3.30 -9.56
N CYS A 236 -8.12 -4.36 -10.10
CA CYS A 236 -7.44 -5.43 -9.39
C CYS A 236 -5.99 -5.57 -9.85
N ASP A 237 -5.10 -5.96 -8.96
CA ASP A 237 -3.78 -6.48 -9.31
C ASP A 237 -3.88 -7.98 -9.65
N GLU A 238 -2.84 -8.57 -10.25
CA GLU A 238 -2.85 -9.97 -10.71
C GLU A 238 -3.06 -11.00 -9.59
N GLU A 239 -2.79 -10.62 -8.33
CA GLU A 239 -2.95 -11.46 -7.15
C GLU A 239 -4.14 -11.08 -6.28
N SER A 240 -4.96 -10.13 -6.70
CA SER A 240 -6.12 -9.67 -5.93
C SER A 240 -7.20 -10.75 -5.84
N GLN A 241 -7.78 -10.95 -4.66
CA GLN A 241 -8.96 -11.79 -4.49
C GLN A 241 -10.14 -10.96 -4.00
N VAL A 242 -11.22 -11.03 -4.77
CA VAL A 242 -12.48 -10.36 -4.45
C VAL A 242 -13.20 -11.14 -3.35
N THR A 243 -13.83 -10.42 -2.42
CA THR A 243 -14.61 -11.02 -1.34
C THR A 243 -16.10 -10.70 -1.48
N HIS A 244 -16.96 -11.54 -0.92
CA HIS A 244 -18.40 -11.29 -0.91
C HIS A 244 -18.78 -9.96 -0.25
N GLY A 245 -18.06 -9.57 0.81
CA GLY A 245 -18.25 -8.28 1.47
C GLY A 245 -17.91 -7.10 0.56
N LEU A 246 -16.89 -7.25 -0.28
CA LEU A 246 -16.49 -6.24 -1.25
C LEU A 246 -17.55 -6.05 -2.34
N VAL A 247 -18.10 -7.14 -2.90
CA VAL A 247 -19.18 -7.06 -3.92
C VAL A 247 -20.38 -6.29 -3.38
N GLY A 248 -20.77 -6.53 -2.11
CA GLY A 248 -21.81 -5.73 -1.46
C GLY A 248 -21.43 -4.25 -1.29
N GLY A 249 -20.16 -3.97 -0.97
CA GLY A 249 -19.64 -2.61 -0.85
C GLY A 249 -19.59 -1.87 -2.18
N ILE A 250 -19.18 -2.55 -3.27
CA ILE A 250 -19.19 -2.02 -4.64
C ILE A 250 -20.63 -1.65 -5.03
N ARG A 251 -21.56 -2.57 -4.84
CA ARG A 251 -22.99 -2.36 -5.16
C ARG A 251 -23.55 -1.11 -4.46
N ASP A 252 -23.32 -0.96 -3.16
CA ASP A 252 -23.81 0.19 -2.40
C ASP A 252 -23.14 1.49 -2.86
N ALA A 253 -21.84 1.40 -3.18
CA ALA A 253 -21.09 2.53 -3.70
C ALA A 253 -21.66 3.01 -5.05
N VAL A 254 -21.85 2.08 -5.98
CA VAL A 254 -22.42 2.37 -7.31
C VAL A 254 -23.81 2.95 -7.18
N ALA A 255 -24.72 2.34 -6.40
CA ALA A 255 -26.07 2.84 -6.22
C ALA A 255 -26.13 4.27 -5.65
N GLU A 256 -25.28 4.58 -4.67
CA GLU A 256 -25.20 5.94 -4.10
C GLU A 256 -24.65 6.94 -5.12
N GLU A 257 -23.58 6.58 -5.86
CA GLU A 257 -22.97 7.49 -6.83
C GLU A 257 -23.87 7.73 -8.05
N GLU A 258 -24.61 6.73 -8.52
CA GLU A 258 -25.58 6.91 -9.59
C GLU A 258 -26.75 7.81 -9.16
N THR A 259 -27.19 7.68 -7.90
CA THR A 259 -28.16 8.62 -7.34
C THR A 259 -27.60 10.05 -7.33
N ARG A 260 -26.33 10.23 -7.03
CA ARG A 260 -25.66 11.54 -7.09
C ARG A 260 -25.50 12.05 -8.54
N ALA A 261 -25.15 11.15 -9.46
CA ALA A 261 -25.00 11.48 -10.87
C ALA A 261 -26.34 11.95 -11.49
N SER A 262 -27.45 11.33 -11.11
CA SER A 262 -28.78 11.78 -11.53
C SER A 262 -29.17 13.18 -11.01
N GLN A 263 -28.48 13.65 -9.97
CA GLN A 263 -28.59 15.01 -9.41
C GLN A 263 -27.60 16.01 -10.05
N GLY A 264 -26.81 15.57 -11.05
CA GLY A 264 -25.84 16.40 -11.74
C GLY A 264 -24.44 16.48 -11.07
N PHE A 265 -24.16 15.62 -10.08
CA PHE A 265 -22.83 15.57 -9.47
C PHE A 265 -21.94 14.54 -10.16
N THR A 266 -20.65 14.86 -10.32
CA THR A 266 -19.66 13.90 -10.79
C THR A 266 -19.52 12.75 -9.80
N PRO A 267 -19.56 11.47 -10.24
CA PRO A 267 -19.32 10.32 -9.41
C PRO A 267 -17.94 10.35 -8.75
N ARG A 268 -17.90 9.94 -7.48
CA ARG A 268 -16.67 9.90 -6.69
C ARG A 268 -15.89 8.61 -6.96
N ILE A 269 -14.57 8.70 -6.83
CA ILE A 269 -13.66 7.57 -6.90
C ILE A 269 -13.64 6.86 -5.54
N GLY A 270 -13.78 5.54 -5.55
CA GLY A 270 -13.85 4.69 -4.36
C GLY A 270 -12.57 3.93 -4.08
N GLN A 271 -12.21 3.83 -2.79
CA GLN A 271 -11.20 2.91 -2.29
C GLN A 271 -11.61 2.36 -0.92
N GLY A 272 -11.18 1.15 -0.59
CA GLY A 272 -11.43 0.49 0.68
C GLY A 272 -10.18 -0.14 1.26
N THR A 273 -10.36 -1.19 2.08
CA THR A 273 -9.26 -1.84 2.80
C THR A 273 -8.70 -3.02 2.02
N ILE A 274 -7.37 -3.13 2.00
CA ILE A 274 -6.64 -4.29 1.49
C ILE A 274 -6.09 -5.09 2.68
N LEU A 275 -6.27 -6.41 2.65
CA LEU A 275 -5.78 -7.34 3.65
C LEU A 275 -4.70 -8.24 3.04
N TYR A 276 -3.62 -8.47 3.78
CA TYR A 276 -2.47 -9.25 3.31
C TYR A 276 -2.41 -10.64 3.93
N THR A 277 -3.51 -11.18 4.43
CA THR A 277 -3.56 -12.47 5.15
C THR A 277 -3.52 -13.70 4.26
N ARG A 278 -3.56 -13.53 2.94
CA ARG A 278 -3.63 -14.64 1.99
C ARG A 278 -2.49 -15.66 2.18
N HIS A 279 -1.30 -15.22 2.52
CA HIS A 279 -0.12 -16.06 2.76
C HIS A 279 0.42 -15.97 4.19
N LEU A 280 -0.47 -15.81 5.18
CA LEU A 280 -0.05 -15.72 6.59
C LEU A 280 0.69 -16.98 7.04
N LYS A 281 0.34 -18.16 6.52
CA LYS A 281 0.98 -19.44 6.87
C LYS A 281 2.35 -19.57 6.21
N GLU A 282 2.48 -19.20 4.96
CA GLU A 282 3.67 -19.34 4.11
C GLU A 282 4.70 -18.24 4.40
N SER A 283 4.24 -17.00 4.60
CA SER A 283 5.09 -15.83 4.83
C SER A 283 4.65 -15.01 6.07
N PRO A 284 4.71 -15.60 7.28
CA PRO A 284 4.15 -14.96 8.48
C PRO A 284 4.81 -13.63 8.81
N ILE A 285 6.13 -13.52 8.67
CA ILE A 285 6.89 -12.34 9.08
C ILE A 285 6.53 -11.13 8.20
N LEU A 286 6.50 -11.30 6.88
CA LEU A 286 6.19 -10.20 5.97
C LEU A 286 4.69 -9.86 5.98
N THR A 287 3.82 -10.84 6.21
CA THR A 287 2.39 -10.60 6.43
C THR A 287 2.16 -9.78 7.71
N LEU A 288 2.89 -10.07 8.80
CA LEU A 288 2.84 -9.26 10.01
C LEU A 288 3.40 -7.85 9.76
N ALA A 289 4.48 -7.71 8.97
CA ALA A 289 5.01 -6.40 8.58
C ALA A 289 3.98 -5.59 7.78
N ASP A 290 3.24 -6.22 6.85
CA ASP A 290 2.19 -5.55 6.06
C ASP A 290 0.90 -5.25 6.85
N SER A 291 0.76 -5.72 8.09
CA SER A 291 -0.33 -5.30 8.98
C SER A 291 -0.35 -3.77 9.19
N LEU A 292 0.80 -3.09 9.05
CA LEU A 292 0.89 -1.63 9.04
C LEU A 292 0.02 -1.02 7.93
N ARG A 293 0.07 -1.58 6.72
CA ARG A 293 -0.71 -1.09 5.56
C ARG A 293 -2.20 -1.21 5.82
N THR A 294 -2.66 -2.38 6.27
CA THR A 294 -4.06 -2.58 6.66
C THR A 294 -4.49 -1.60 7.76
N GLY A 295 -3.64 -1.37 8.76
CA GLY A 295 -3.89 -0.40 9.83
C GLY A 295 -3.97 1.03 9.30
N ASP A 296 -3.14 1.39 8.33
CA ASP A 296 -3.13 2.70 7.68
C ASP A 296 -4.36 2.93 6.80
N ASP A 297 -4.81 1.89 6.08
CA ASP A 297 -6.05 1.94 5.29
C ASP A 297 -7.25 2.36 6.13
N ILE A 298 -7.44 1.73 7.28
CA ILE A 298 -8.60 2.03 8.16
C ILE A 298 -8.42 3.28 9.02
N THR A 299 -7.30 3.98 8.90
CA THR A 299 -7.01 5.23 9.60
C THR A 299 -6.87 6.40 8.63
N ARG A 300 -5.67 6.69 8.14
CA ARG A 300 -5.40 7.86 7.28
C ARG A 300 -6.13 7.75 5.94
N PHE A 301 -6.06 6.61 5.25
CA PHE A 301 -6.76 6.42 3.98
C PHE A 301 -8.28 6.46 4.14
N ALA A 302 -8.83 5.77 5.14
CA ALA A 302 -10.26 5.86 5.42
C ALA A 302 -10.71 7.29 5.73
N THR A 303 -9.88 8.08 6.40
CA THR A 303 -10.14 9.49 6.67
C THR A 303 -10.14 10.31 5.37
N GLN A 304 -9.13 10.13 4.53
CA GLN A 304 -9.03 10.75 3.21
C GLN A 304 -10.28 10.47 2.37
N PHE A 305 -10.60 9.21 2.14
CA PHE A 305 -11.71 8.81 1.28
C PHE A 305 -13.09 9.17 1.85
N ARG A 306 -13.26 9.21 3.16
CA ARG A 306 -14.51 9.64 3.82
C ARG A 306 -14.66 11.15 3.89
N SER A 307 -13.58 11.90 3.92
CA SER A 307 -13.61 13.35 3.80
C SER A 307 -13.79 13.84 2.36
N GLY A 308 -13.61 12.95 1.39
CA GLY A 308 -13.74 13.26 -0.04
C GLY A 308 -12.57 13.99 -0.66
N VAL A 309 -11.44 14.11 0.06
CA VAL A 309 -10.25 14.87 -0.39
C VAL A 309 -9.00 14.00 -0.45
N MET A 310 -8.10 14.28 -1.39
CA MET A 310 -6.85 13.55 -1.62
C MET A 310 -5.68 14.23 -0.90
N PHE A 311 -4.93 13.48 -0.05
CA PHE A 311 -3.73 13.99 0.64
C PHE A 311 -2.70 12.92 1.08
N CYS A 312 -3.04 11.61 1.02
CA CYS A 312 -2.13 10.51 1.38
C CYS A 312 -1.64 9.72 0.17
N GLY A 313 -2.34 9.82 -0.97
CA GLY A 313 -2.16 8.95 -2.13
C GLY A 313 -3.29 7.94 -2.28
N MET A 314 -3.10 6.98 -3.18
CA MET A 314 -4.07 5.96 -3.55
C MET A 314 -3.36 4.63 -3.79
N HIS A 315 -4.03 3.50 -3.56
CA HIS A 315 -3.52 2.17 -3.94
C HIS A 315 -3.88 1.87 -5.39
N GLY A 316 -3.02 1.12 -6.06
CA GLY A 316 -3.22 0.75 -7.46
C GLY A 316 -4.26 -0.36 -7.67
N SER A 317 -4.58 -1.10 -6.63
CA SER A 317 -5.71 -2.02 -6.56
C SER A 317 -6.83 -1.44 -5.70
N PHE A 318 -8.03 -2.03 -5.76
CA PHE A 318 -9.20 -1.50 -5.06
C PHE A 318 -9.57 -0.05 -5.47
N ILE A 319 -9.51 0.27 -6.76
CA ILE A 319 -10.03 1.52 -7.29
C ILE A 319 -11.39 1.25 -7.92
N LEU A 320 -12.44 1.91 -7.42
CA LEU A 320 -13.77 1.88 -8.00
C LEU A 320 -14.08 3.25 -8.61
N CYS A 321 -14.25 3.33 -9.92
CA CYS A 321 -14.60 4.58 -10.60
C CYS A 321 -15.56 4.30 -11.77
N ARG A 322 -16.31 5.32 -12.19
CA ARG A 322 -17.13 5.23 -13.39
C ARG A 322 -16.24 5.42 -14.63
N SER A 323 -16.53 4.74 -15.72
CA SER A 323 -15.71 4.69 -16.93
C SER A 323 -15.42 6.08 -17.52
N ASP A 324 -16.39 7.00 -17.53
CA ASP A 324 -16.18 8.39 -17.97
C ASP A 324 -15.22 9.18 -17.05
N VAL A 325 -15.23 8.89 -15.73
CA VAL A 325 -14.28 9.48 -14.79
C VAL A 325 -12.89 8.88 -14.98
N GLU A 326 -12.81 7.56 -15.20
CA GLU A 326 -11.54 6.86 -15.44
C GLU A 326 -10.83 7.43 -16.67
N THR A 327 -11.54 7.52 -17.80
CA THR A 327 -11.00 7.95 -19.10
C THR A 327 -10.73 9.45 -19.19
N ALA A 328 -11.32 10.27 -18.31
CA ALA A 328 -11.11 11.71 -18.29
C ALA A 328 -9.65 12.11 -17.98
N VAL A 329 -8.88 11.25 -17.34
CA VAL A 329 -7.47 11.44 -17.03
C VAL A 329 -6.70 10.19 -17.45
N SER A 330 -5.65 10.37 -18.24
CA SER A 330 -4.76 9.29 -18.64
C SER A 330 -4.01 8.71 -17.44
N PHE A 331 -3.67 7.42 -17.51
CA PHE A 331 -2.67 6.81 -16.60
C PHE A 331 -1.22 7.04 -17.04
N ASP A 332 -1.04 7.62 -18.22
CA ASP A 332 0.27 8.10 -18.69
C ASP A 332 0.61 9.45 -18.07
N VAL A 333 0.88 9.44 -16.78
CA VAL A 333 1.02 10.63 -15.92
C VAL A 333 2.45 10.83 -15.44
N GLY A 334 2.77 12.09 -15.15
CA GLY A 334 4.05 12.49 -14.56
C GLY A 334 5.20 12.55 -15.58
N PRO A 335 6.33 13.14 -15.16
CA PRO A 335 7.52 13.21 -16.00
C PRO A 335 8.14 11.81 -16.18
N GLU A 336 8.39 11.40 -17.42
CA GLU A 336 8.95 10.09 -17.81
C GLU A 336 8.09 8.88 -17.38
N GLY A 337 6.78 9.08 -17.22
CA GLY A 337 5.87 8.11 -16.64
C GLY A 337 6.02 7.99 -15.12
N SER A 338 4.93 7.79 -14.40
CA SER A 338 4.97 7.60 -12.96
C SER A 338 5.13 6.13 -12.59
N ILE A 339 5.96 5.85 -11.59
CA ILE A 339 6.09 4.51 -10.97
C ILE A 339 5.07 4.27 -9.84
N THR A 340 4.24 5.29 -9.54
CA THR A 340 3.06 5.29 -8.67
C THR A 340 1.96 6.02 -9.41
N GLU A 341 1.57 5.44 -10.54
CA GLU A 341 0.57 5.98 -11.47
C GLU A 341 -0.78 6.20 -10.82
N ASP A 342 -1.15 5.30 -9.92
CA ASP A 342 -2.36 5.32 -9.10
C ASP A 342 -2.49 6.59 -8.25
N ALA A 343 -1.47 6.90 -7.48
CA ALA A 343 -1.45 8.11 -6.66
C ALA A 343 -1.41 9.37 -7.52
N PHE A 344 -0.58 9.39 -8.59
CA PHE A 344 -0.48 10.54 -9.46
C PHE A 344 -1.82 10.83 -10.17
N TRP A 345 -2.43 9.80 -10.75
CA TRP A 345 -3.74 9.87 -11.39
C TRP A 345 -4.82 10.38 -10.42
N ALA A 346 -4.82 9.90 -9.17
CA ALA A 346 -5.78 10.35 -8.16
C ALA A 346 -5.63 11.84 -7.82
N TYR A 347 -4.40 12.36 -7.76
CA TYR A 347 -4.16 13.79 -7.54
C TYR A 347 -4.62 14.64 -8.74
N GLU A 348 -4.45 14.16 -9.97
CA GLU A 348 -5.00 14.82 -11.17
C GLU A 348 -6.53 14.83 -11.16
N GLN A 349 -7.17 13.72 -10.81
CA GLN A 349 -8.62 13.67 -10.66
C GLN A 349 -9.12 14.66 -9.60
N ALA A 350 -8.41 14.75 -8.46
CA ALA A 350 -8.72 15.73 -7.41
C ALA A 350 -8.63 17.17 -7.92
N GLN A 351 -7.65 17.49 -8.76
CA GLN A 351 -7.50 18.80 -9.38
C GLN A 351 -8.65 19.15 -10.33
N ARG A 352 -9.25 18.15 -10.96
CA ARG A 352 -10.46 18.30 -11.80
C ARG A 352 -11.75 18.41 -10.98
N GLY A 353 -11.66 18.37 -9.64
CA GLY A 353 -12.80 18.47 -8.74
C GLY A 353 -13.53 17.14 -8.52
N VAL A 354 -12.96 16.01 -8.96
CA VAL A 354 -13.52 14.68 -8.64
C VAL A 354 -13.31 14.40 -7.16
N GLY A 355 -14.40 14.08 -6.48
CA GLY A 355 -14.37 13.71 -5.07
C GLY A 355 -14.00 12.23 -4.87
N PHE A 356 -13.76 11.88 -3.60
CA PHE A 356 -13.40 10.52 -3.20
C PHE A 356 -14.40 9.96 -2.21
N ARG A 357 -14.46 8.63 -2.10
CA ARG A 357 -15.33 7.96 -1.14
C ARG A 357 -14.71 6.69 -0.59
N TRP A 358 -15.09 6.31 0.61
CA TRP A 358 -14.79 5.00 1.17
C TRP A 358 -15.77 3.95 0.66
N VAL A 359 -15.23 2.80 0.25
CA VAL A 359 -16.00 1.61 -0.13
C VAL A 359 -15.81 0.55 0.95
N ASP A 360 -16.92 -0.02 1.43
CA ASP A 360 -16.87 -1.07 2.45
C ASP A 360 -16.50 -2.43 1.83
N GLY A 361 -15.97 -3.33 2.65
CA GLY A 361 -15.48 -4.64 2.23
C GLY A 361 -13.96 -4.70 2.15
N TYR A 362 -13.42 -5.85 1.74
CA TYR A 362 -12.00 -6.12 1.71
C TYR A 362 -11.60 -6.77 0.40
N LEU A 363 -10.47 -6.32 -0.14
CA LEU A 363 -9.70 -7.01 -1.17
C LEU A 363 -8.58 -7.78 -0.47
N LEU A 364 -8.31 -9.01 -0.87
CA LEU A 364 -7.21 -9.80 -0.34
C LEU A 364 -6.04 -9.77 -1.33
N GLU A 365 -4.85 -9.52 -0.83
CA GLU A 365 -3.60 -9.50 -1.58
C GLU A 365 -2.52 -10.31 -0.87
N GLN A 366 -1.37 -10.41 -1.52
CA GLN A 366 -0.19 -11.09 -1.00
C GLN A 366 0.85 -10.07 -0.53
N SER A 367 1.46 -10.34 0.62
CA SER A 367 2.72 -9.70 1.01
C SER A 367 3.86 -10.19 0.11
N PRO A 368 4.95 -9.41 -0.05
CA PRO A 368 6.15 -9.91 -0.72
C PRO A 368 6.67 -11.20 -0.07
N GLU A 369 7.24 -12.10 -0.87
CA GLU A 369 7.73 -13.39 -0.38
C GLU A 369 9.06 -13.31 0.35
N ASN A 370 9.86 -12.30 0.03
CA ASN A 370 11.20 -12.14 0.57
C ASN A 370 11.53 -10.70 0.95
N LEU A 371 12.52 -10.54 1.81
CA LEU A 371 12.95 -9.25 2.36
C LEU A 371 13.46 -8.29 1.29
N LYS A 372 14.10 -8.82 0.24
CA LYS A 372 14.66 -8.01 -0.86
C LYS A 372 13.54 -7.33 -1.65
N ASP A 373 12.49 -8.08 -1.97
CA ASP A 373 11.33 -7.55 -2.70
C ASP A 373 10.51 -6.60 -1.83
N PHE A 374 10.40 -6.88 -0.52
CA PHE A 374 9.81 -5.95 0.43
C PHE A 374 10.54 -4.59 0.41
N ALA A 375 11.87 -4.59 0.57
CA ALA A 375 12.66 -3.35 0.55
C ALA A 375 12.57 -2.61 -0.80
N LYS A 376 12.60 -3.33 -1.94
CA LYS A 376 12.41 -2.75 -3.27
C LYS A 376 11.03 -2.14 -3.45
N GLN A 377 9.99 -2.76 -2.94
CA GLN A 377 8.62 -2.23 -2.98
C GLN A 377 8.53 -0.91 -2.21
N ARG A 378 9.08 -0.83 -0.99
CA ARG A 378 9.13 0.41 -0.19
C ARG A 378 9.95 1.50 -0.88
N ARG A 379 11.12 1.14 -1.44
CA ARG A 379 11.94 2.05 -2.25
C ARG A 379 11.14 2.65 -3.40
N ARG A 380 10.42 1.82 -4.16
CA ARG A 380 9.58 2.26 -5.27
C ARG A 380 8.50 3.24 -4.81
N TRP A 381 7.74 2.88 -3.76
CA TRP A 381 6.68 3.73 -3.25
C TRP A 381 7.20 5.07 -2.74
N TYR A 382 8.27 5.05 -1.95
CA TYR A 382 8.85 6.29 -1.43
C TYR A 382 9.33 7.20 -2.57
N SER A 383 10.08 6.67 -3.54
CA SER A 383 10.56 7.43 -4.70
C SER A 383 9.41 7.96 -5.56
N GLY A 384 8.39 7.13 -5.80
CA GLY A 384 7.24 7.50 -6.62
C GLY A 384 6.37 8.57 -5.96
N LEU A 385 6.05 8.41 -4.68
CA LEU A 385 5.23 9.38 -3.95
C LEU A 385 5.92 10.76 -3.82
N TRP A 386 7.26 10.81 -3.75
CA TRP A 386 7.98 12.09 -3.85
C TRP A 386 7.79 12.76 -5.21
N LYS A 387 7.80 11.99 -6.31
CA LYS A 387 7.48 12.54 -7.64
C LYS A 387 6.03 13.07 -7.69
N VAL A 388 5.08 12.35 -7.09
CA VAL A 388 3.70 12.83 -6.95
C VAL A 388 3.64 14.14 -6.17
N ALA A 389 4.28 14.21 -5.00
CA ALA A 389 4.29 15.40 -4.16
C ALA A 389 4.93 16.62 -4.85
N LEU A 390 5.93 16.40 -5.70
CA LEU A 390 6.64 17.48 -6.40
C LEU A 390 5.96 17.91 -7.70
N TYR A 391 5.41 16.98 -8.47
CA TYR A 391 5.04 17.22 -9.86
C TYR A 391 3.53 17.05 -10.16
N ALA A 392 2.74 16.38 -9.29
CA ALA A 392 1.32 16.21 -9.58
C ALA A 392 0.60 17.58 -9.63
N PRO A 393 -0.28 17.82 -10.61
CA PRO A 393 -1.08 19.01 -10.71
C PRO A 393 -2.21 18.96 -9.66
N ALA A 394 -1.90 19.35 -8.43
CA ALA A 394 -2.81 19.29 -7.29
C ALA A 394 -2.66 20.51 -6.38
N ALA A 395 -3.66 20.74 -5.53
CA ALA A 395 -3.65 21.82 -4.55
C ALA A 395 -2.39 21.76 -3.67
N LEU A 396 -1.73 22.90 -3.48
CA LEU A 396 -0.46 22.96 -2.75
C LEU A 396 -0.55 22.35 -1.35
N TRP A 397 -1.64 22.58 -0.63
CA TRP A 397 -1.82 22.01 0.71
C TRP A 397 -1.80 20.48 0.71
N ALA A 398 -2.42 19.83 -0.28
CA ALA A 398 -2.46 18.37 -0.38
C ALA A 398 -1.06 17.80 -0.64
N ARG A 399 -0.29 18.46 -1.51
CA ARG A 399 1.11 18.13 -1.80
C ARG A 399 1.99 18.33 -0.55
N LEU A 400 1.80 19.42 0.20
CA LEU A 400 2.54 19.67 1.45
C LEU A 400 2.22 18.63 2.53
N VAL A 401 0.97 18.18 2.65
CA VAL A 401 0.60 17.11 3.57
C VAL A 401 1.25 15.78 3.15
N LEU A 402 1.27 15.45 1.86
CA LEU A 402 1.99 14.28 1.38
C LEU A 402 3.51 14.38 1.67
N MET A 403 4.12 15.54 1.43
CA MET A 403 5.53 15.79 1.77
C MET A 403 5.78 15.62 3.29
N LEU A 404 4.86 16.08 4.14
CA LEU A 404 4.94 15.88 5.59
C LEU A 404 4.97 14.38 5.94
N PHE A 405 4.07 13.58 5.36
CA PHE A 405 4.05 12.12 5.62
C PHE A 405 5.31 11.42 5.12
N LEU A 406 5.80 11.78 3.92
CA LEU A 406 7.04 11.23 3.38
C LEU A 406 8.26 11.63 4.21
N SER A 407 8.33 12.90 4.61
CA SER A 407 9.38 13.39 5.50
C SER A 407 9.33 12.67 6.84
N ALA A 408 8.15 12.49 7.43
CA ALA A 408 7.99 11.77 8.68
C ALA A 408 8.43 10.30 8.57
N TRP A 409 8.20 9.66 7.43
CA TRP A 409 8.66 8.28 7.20
C TRP A 409 10.20 8.22 7.23
N LEU A 410 10.90 9.10 6.52
CA LEU A 410 12.37 9.20 6.56
C LEU A 410 12.89 9.57 7.95
N LEU A 411 12.30 10.60 8.57
CA LEU A 411 12.78 11.12 9.85
C LEU A 411 12.53 10.13 11.00
N SER A 412 11.44 9.34 10.93
CA SER A 412 11.22 8.24 11.86
C SER A 412 12.29 7.14 11.68
N ALA A 413 12.70 6.85 10.44
CA ALA A 413 13.78 5.89 10.18
C ALA A 413 15.12 6.37 10.76
N VAL A 414 15.46 7.64 10.58
CA VAL A 414 16.69 8.25 11.17
C VAL A 414 16.60 8.28 12.70
N GLY A 415 15.44 8.64 13.26
CA GLY A 415 15.19 8.60 14.70
C GLY A 415 15.33 7.18 15.27
N GLY A 416 14.87 6.18 14.54
CA GLY A 416 15.07 4.77 14.89
C GLY A 416 16.54 4.36 14.94
N VAL A 417 17.33 4.77 13.94
CA VAL A 417 18.80 4.56 13.94
C VAL A 417 19.45 5.26 15.15
N TYR A 418 19.06 6.51 15.43
CA TYR A 418 19.52 7.21 16.63
C TYR A 418 19.21 6.39 17.89
N THR A 419 17.97 5.98 18.08
CA THR A 419 17.54 5.21 19.25
C THR A 419 18.36 3.93 19.40
N PHE A 420 18.60 3.19 18.29
CA PHE A 420 19.43 1.99 18.31
C PHE A 420 20.88 2.30 18.73
N VAL A 421 21.52 3.31 18.15
CA VAL A 421 22.89 3.69 18.49
C VAL A 421 22.97 4.20 19.94
N ASN A 422 21.91 4.89 20.40
CA ASN A 422 21.89 5.42 21.76
C ASN A 422 21.82 4.34 22.85
N LEU A 423 21.39 3.11 22.54
CA LEU A 423 21.51 1.98 23.47
C LEU A 423 22.98 1.71 23.88
N PHE A 424 23.95 2.05 23.01
CA PHE A 424 25.38 1.83 23.26
C PHE A 424 26.10 3.07 23.79
N THR A 425 25.62 4.27 23.45
CA THR A 425 26.27 5.52 23.85
C THR A 425 25.74 6.07 25.16
N GLY A 426 24.51 5.74 25.53
CA GLY A 426 23.87 6.21 26.75
C GLY A 426 23.78 7.74 26.85
N LEU A 427 23.64 8.42 25.71
CA LEU A 427 23.50 9.88 25.68
C LEU A 427 22.12 10.31 26.18
N SER A 428 22.08 11.41 26.94
CA SER A 428 20.81 12.01 27.32
C SER A 428 20.03 12.44 26.09
N THR A 429 18.74 12.13 26.04
CA THR A 429 17.84 12.59 24.98
C THR A 429 17.05 13.79 25.51
N PRO A 430 16.95 14.91 24.76
CA PRO A 430 16.10 16.03 25.16
C PRO A 430 14.65 15.59 25.35
N TRP A 431 14.02 15.98 26.46
CA TRP A 431 12.66 15.53 26.80
C TRP A 431 11.61 15.75 25.70
N PRO A 432 11.65 16.85 24.88
CA PRO A 432 10.67 16.97 23.80
C PRO A 432 10.85 15.90 22.72
N ALA A 433 12.10 15.50 22.44
CA ALA A 433 12.39 14.43 21.48
C ALA A 433 11.93 13.06 22.01
N GLU A 434 12.07 12.81 23.30
CA GLU A 434 11.57 11.59 23.95
C GLU A 434 10.05 11.49 23.86
N VAL A 435 9.33 12.55 24.29
CA VAL A 435 7.88 12.63 24.24
C VAL A 435 7.36 12.43 22.80
N CYS A 436 7.98 13.10 21.83
CA CYS A 436 7.63 12.96 20.42
C CYS A 436 7.92 11.54 19.89
N GLY A 437 9.07 10.97 20.26
CA GLY A 437 9.42 9.59 19.90
C GLY A 437 8.45 8.58 20.47
N GLY A 438 8.06 8.74 21.74
CA GLY A 438 7.03 7.95 22.39
C GLY A 438 5.68 8.00 21.65
N LEU A 439 5.24 9.19 21.24
CA LEU A 439 4.02 9.39 20.45
C LEU A 439 4.11 8.68 19.09
N VAL A 440 5.20 8.87 18.36
CA VAL A 440 5.42 8.22 17.05
C VAL A 440 5.38 6.71 17.18
N PHE A 441 6.11 6.16 18.16
CA PHE A 441 6.14 4.72 18.40
C PHE A 441 4.76 4.17 18.79
N SER A 442 4.05 4.85 19.69
CA SER A 442 2.71 4.45 20.13
C SER A 442 1.70 4.45 19.00
N TRP A 443 1.81 5.40 18.08
CA TRP A 443 1.03 5.43 16.85
C TRP A 443 1.30 4.19 15.98
N TYR A 444 2.58 3.85 15.74
CA TYR A 444 2.95 2.66 14.97
C TYR A 444 2.45 1.37 15.63
N VAL A 445 2.66 1.19 16.94
CA VAL A 445 2.16 0.04 17.71
C VAL A 445 0.66 -0.12 17.51
N THR A 446 -0.10 0.96 17.68
CA THR A 446 -1.56 0.92 17.54
C THR A 446 -1.99 0.57 16.12
N THR A 447 -1.30 1.12 15.12
CA THR A 447 -1.60 0.87 13.70
C THR A 447 -1.33 -0.60 13.33
N TYR A 448 -0.19 -1.15 13.72
CA TYR A 448 0.15 -2.55 13.51
C TYR A 448 -0.85 -3.51 14.19
N LEU A 449 -1.16 -3.28 15.47
CA LEU A 449 -2.07 -4.13 16.22
C LEU A 449 -3.51 -4.04 15.70
N THR A 450 -3.95 -2.86 15.29
CA THR A 450 -5.28 -2.66 14.71
C THR A 450 -5.38 -3.34 13.34
N GLY A 451 -4.34 -3.23 12.50
CA GLY A 451 -4.26 -3.91 11.21
C GLY A 451 -4.27 -5.43 11.36
N LEU A 452 -3.46 -5.98 12.27
CA LEU A 452 -3.45 -7.41 12.56
C LEU A 452 -4.82 -7.89 13.10
N TRP A 453 -5.42 -7.11 14.02
CA TRP A 453 -6.75 -7.44 14.55
C TRP A 453 -7.79 -7.54 13.44
N LEU A 454 -7.82 -6.55 12.54
CA LEU A 454 -8.74 -6.55 11.41
C LEU A 454 -8.48 -7.76 10.50
N SER A 455 -7.22 -7.99 10.15
CA SER A 455 -6.80 -9.09 9.30
C SER A 455 -7.27 -10.44 9.85
N LEU A 456 -7.00 -10.74 11.14
CA LEU A 456 -7.40 -12.00 11.77
C LEU A 456 -8.93 -12.13 11.91
N ARG A 457 -9.64 -11.03 12.17
CA ARG A 457 -11.11 -11.03 12.30
C ARG A 457 -11.83 -11.17 10.96
N SER A 458 -11.18 -10.77 9.88
CA SER A 458 -11.73 -10.84 8.52
C SER A 458 -11.53 -12.20 7.87
N MET A 459 -10.67 -13.06 8.44
CA MET A 459 -10.51 -14.42 7.96
C MET A 459 -11.80 -15.23 8.17
N PRO A 460 -12.13 -16.15 7.24
CA PRO A 460 -13.18 -17.14 7.43
C PRO A 460 -13.04 -17.84 8.79
N PRO A 461 -14.13 -18.17 9.49
CA PRO A 461 -14.06 -18.79 10.81
C PRO A 461 -13.17 -20.04 10.85
N GLU A 462 -13.20 -20.85 9.79
CA GLU A 462 -12.48 -22.10 9.60
C GLU A 462 -10.97 -21.89 9.47
N LEU A 463 -10.56 -20.76 8.86
CA LEU A 463 -9.16 -20.38 8.67
C LEU A 463 -8.62 -19.50 9.82
N ARG A 464 -9.46 -19.10 10.77
CA ARG A 464 -9.01 -18.28 11.89
C ARG A 464 -8.07 -19.03 12.79
N PRO A 465 -6.96 -18.41 13.20
CA PRO A 465 -6.13 -18.96 14.24
C PRO A 465 -6.94 -19.17 15.53
N SER A 466 -6.62 -20.23 16.28
CA SER A 466 -7.13 -20.41 17.62
C SER A 466 -6.85 -19.18 18.50
N ARG A 467 -7.53 -19.05 19.63
CA ARG A 467 -7.29 -17.92 20.55
C ARG A 467 -5.83 -17.86 21.00
N LEU A 468 -5.22 -19.01 21.27
CA LEU A 468 -3.81 -19.09 21.68
C LEU A 468 -2.89 -18.68 20.55
N ALA A 469 -3.12 -19.17 19.33
CA ALA A 469 -2.34 -18.76 18.15
C ALA A 469 -2.51 -17.26 17.85
N SER A 470 -3.72 -16.72 17.98
CA SER A 470 -3.95 -15.28 17.86
C SER A 470 -3.16 -14.47 18.89
N CYS A 471 -3.15 -14.89 20.15
CA CYS A 471 -2.30 -14.27 21.18
C CYS A 471 -0.81 -14.34 20.79
N GLY A 472 -0.35 -15.49 20.28
CA GLY A 472 1.03 -15.66 19.78
C GLY A 472 1.37 -14.68 18.65
N LEU A 473 0.45 -14.46 17.70
CA LEU A 473 0.62 -13.48 16.63
C LEU A 473 0.68 -12.04 17.14
N TYR A 474 -0.15 -11.66 18.14
CA TYR A 474 -0.06 -10.33 18.75
C TYR A 474 1.25 -10.12 19.50
N VAL A 475 1.72 -11.15 20.23
CA VAL A 475 3.04 -11.10 20.89
C VAL A 475 4.14 -10.96 19.84
N ALA A 476 4.11 -11.78 18.80
CA ALA A 476 5.05 -11.69 17.68
C ALA A 476 5.03 -10.29 17.04
N GLN A 477 3.84 -9.73 16.79
CA GLN A 477 3.70 -8.39 16.20
C GLN A 477 4.45 -7.33 17.01
N VAL A 478 4.29 -7.33 18.34
CA VAL A 478 4.95 -6.35 19.23
C VAL A 478 6.46 -6.60 19.29
N LEU A 479 6.90 -7.83 19.46
CA LEU A 479 8.31 -8.17 19.63
C LEU A 479 9.12 -7.99 18.33
N LEU A 480 8.49 -8.13 17.16
CA LEU A 480 9.13 -7.97 15.86
C LEU A 480 9.06 -6.52 15.31
N MET A 481 8.44 -5.58 16.02
CA MET A 481 8.37 -4.18 15.56
C MET A 481 9.73 -3.56 15.24
N PRO A 482 10.81 -3.79 16.00
CA PRO A 482 12.13 -3.28 15.61
C PRO A 482 12.61 -3.83 14.26
N VAL A 483 12.30 -5.09 13.97
CA VAL A 483 12.61 -5.71 12.66
C VAL A 483 11.79 -5.06 11.55
N PHE A 484 10.48 -4.90 11.75
CA PHE A 484 9.60 -4.28 10.77
C PHE A 484 9.99 -2.82 10.49
N GLY A 485 10.29 -2.06 11.55
CA GLY A 485 10.81 -0.69 11.42
C GLY A 485 12.13 -0.61 10.65
N SER A 486 13.03 -1.58 10.88
CA SER A 486 14.30 -1.67 10.15
C SER A 486 14.11 -1.99 8.67
N LEU A 487 13.15 -2.86 8.33
CA LEU A 487 12.81 -3.19 6.93
C LEU A 487 12.20 -1.99 6.20
N GLU A 488 11.28 -1.27 6.83
CA GLU A 488 10.72 -0.03 6.31
C GLU A 488 11.82 1.03 6.09
N ALA A 489 12.69 1.21 7.09
CA ALA A 489 13.81 2.15 7.04
C ALA A 489 14.80 1.80 5.90
N ALA A 490 15.11 0.52 5.70
CA ALA A 490 15.99 0.09 4.62
C ALA A 490 15.43 0.49 3.24
N GLY A 491 14.14 0.31 3.00
CA GLY A 491 13.49 0.73 1.75
C GLY A 491 13.59 2.24 1.53
N VAL A 492 13.33 3.04 2.57
CA VAL A 492 13.41 4.51 2.51
C VAL A 492 14.85 4.99 2.29
N PHE A 493 15.83 4.45 3.01
CA PHE A 493 17.25 4.81 2.82
C PHE A 493 17.74 4.45 1.42
N LEU A 494 17.37 3.27 0.91
CA LEU A 494 17.67 2.90 -0.47
C LEU A 494 17.05 3.87 -1.48
N ALA A 495 15.84 4.37 -1.22
CA ALA A 495 15.19 5.36 -2.08
C ALA A 495 15.91 6.71 -2.08
N VAL A 496 16.45 7.14 -0.93
CA VAL A 496 17.22 8.40 -0.81
C VAL A 496 18.58 8.30 -1.49
N ILE A 497 19.29 7.19 -1.29
CA ILE A 497 20.66 6.99 -1.84
C ILE A 497 20.62 6.71 -3.35
N ALA A 498 19.68 5.90 -3.77
CA ALA A 498 19.51 5.47 -5.16
C ALA A 498 18.01 5.44 -5.51
N PRO A 499 17.41 6.58 -5.85
CA PRO A 499 15.99 6.64 -6.18
C PRO A 499 15.62 5.63 -7.26
N GLU A 500 14.42 5.03 -7.14
CA GLU A 500 13.94 4.10 -8.17
C GLU A 500 13.52 4.88 -9.40
N GLN A 501 14.07 4.50 -10.55
CA GLN A 501 13.75 5.08 -11.86
C GLN A 501 12.90 4.15 -12.72
N GLY A 502 12.76 2.89 -12.31
CA GLY A 502 12.03 1.87 -13.04
C GLY A 502 11.04 1.09 -12.17
N PHE A 503 10.21 0.30 -12.80
CA PHE A 503 9.28 -0.59 -12.11
C PHE A 503 9.94 -1.95 -11.92
N HIS A 504 10.08 -2.40 -10.66
CA HIS A 504 10.51 -3.76 -10.35
C HIS A 504 9.28 -4.62 -10.10
N VAL A 505 9.14 -5.68 -10.88
CA VAL A 505 8.06 -6.66 -10.69
C VAL A 505 8.47 -7.63 -9.60
N ILE A 506 7.62 -7.74 -8.59
CA ILE A 506 7.78 -8.70 -7.50
C ILE A 506 7.30 -10.05 -8.02
N LYS A 507 8.14 -11.10 -7.90
CA LYS A 507 7.70 -12.48 -8.13
C LYS A 507 6.74 -12.87 -7.00
N LYS A 508 5.60 -13.44 -7.35
CA LYS A 508 4.60 -13.92 -6.40
C LYS A 508 4.35 -15.40 -6.62
N ALA A 509 4.16 -16.17 -5.54
CA ALA A 509 3.87 -17.59 -5.64
C ALA A 509 2.53 -17.81 -6.33
N GLY A 510 2.58 -18.54 -7.43
CA GLY A 510 1.42 -19.28 -7.92
C GLY A 510 1.26 -20.56 -7.11
N SER A 511 0.04 -21.06 -6.99
CA SER A 511 -0.22 -22.36 -6.40
C SER A 511 0.49 -23.45 -7.19
N ALA A 512 1.50 -24.07 -6.58
CA ALA A 512 2.23 -25.27 -6.99
C ALA A 512 2.80 -25.34 -8.43
N GLY A 513 4.12 -25.15 -8.53
CA GLY A 513 4.97 -25.84 -9.52
C GLY A 513 5.24 -25.10 -10.82
N GLY A 514 6.24 -24.23 -10.83
CA GLY A 514 6.82 -23.70 -12.07
C GLY A 514 8.28 -23.31 -11.87
N GLY A 515 9.17 -24.01 -12.59
CA GLY A 515 10.61 -23.92 -12.49
C GLY A 515 11.17 -22.52 -12.72
N GLN A 516 12.31 -22.29 -12.10
CA GLN A 516 13.21 -21.17 -12.30
C GLN A 516 13.36 -20.78 -13.77
N ALA A 517 12.88 -19.60 -14.13
CA ALA A 517 13.31 -18.92 -15.34
C ALA A 517 14.34 -17.86 -14.93
N ASP A 518 15.49 -18.01 -15.50
CA ASP A 518 16.76 -17.32 -15.26
C ASP A 518 16.67 -15.80 -15.53
N ASP A 519 17.19 -15.00 -14.61
CA ASP A 519 17.35 -13.55 -14.73
C ASP A 519 18.50 -13.22 -15.69
N GLY A 520 18.26 -13.24 -16.99
CA GLY A 520 19.26 -12.96 -18.01
C GLY A 520 18.81 -12.02 -19.11
N ILE A 521 18.49 -10.77 -18.80
CA ILE A 521 18.60 -9.70 -19.81
C ILE A 521 19.33 -8.51 -19.16
N ALA A 522 20.64 -8.66 -19.09
CA ALA A 522 21.57 -7.55 -18.92
C ALA A 522 21.59 -6.73 -20.22
N ALA A 523 21.62 -5.42 -20.07
CA ALA A 523 21.83 -4.47 -21.15
C ALA A 523 23.08 -4.81 -21.96
N VAL A 524 22.91 -5.32 -23.16
CA VAL A 524 23.98 -5.43 -24.14
C VAL A 524 23.81 -4.27 -25.13
N GLY A 525 24.47 -3.17 -24.82
CA GLY A 525 24.85 -2.19 -25.82
C GLY A 525 25.91 -2.79 -26.74
N ARG A 526 25.50 -3.37 -27.84
CA ARG A 526 26.45 -3.71 -28.94
C ARG A 526 26.40 -2.56 -29.95
N ARG A 527 27.50 -1.81 -30.01
CA ARG A 527 27.88 -1.05 -31.18
C ARG A 527 28.09 -2.04 -32.33
N CYS A 528 27.34 -1.90 -33.41
CA CYS A 528 27.67 -2.53 -34.68
C CYS A 528 28.77 -1.72 -35.36
N PRO A 529 29.84 -2.36 -35.90
CA PRO A 529 30.81 -1.69 -36.74
C PRO A 529 30.33 -1.71 -38.20
N GLY A 530 30.37 -0.54 -38.82
CA GLY A 530 30.64 -0.30 -40.22
C GLY A 530 29.85 -1.06 -41.27
N ALA A 531 28.84 -0.38 -41.87
CA ALA A 531 28.44 -0.64 -43.25
C ALA A 531 28.57 0.66 -44.03
N ARG A 532 29.39 0.62 -45.10
CA ARG A 532 29.61 1.67 -46.10
C ARG A 532 28.31 1.96 -46.82
N ALA A 533 28.05 3.26 -47.05
CA ALA A 533 27.04 3.73 -47.95
C ALA A 533 27.44 3.46 -49.43
N PRO A 534 26.45 3.21 -50.31
CA PRO A 534 26.64 3.43 -51.74
C PRO A 534 26.09 4.80 -52.15
N ASP A 535 26.86 5.50 -52.95
CA ASP A 535 26.50 6.71 -53.68
C ASP A 535 25.25 6.51 -54.56
N GLY A 536 24.37 7.50 -54.60
CA GLY A 536 23.27 7.48 -55.53
C GLY A 536 22.34 8.68 -55.39
N GLN A 537 22.69 9.73 -56.11
CA GLN A 537 21.85 10.78 -56.75
C GLN A 537 20.49 11.17 -56.14
N ALA A 538 20.40 12.42 -55.72
CA ALA A 538 19.17 13.13 -55.45
C ALA A 538 18.42 13.52 -56.75
N PRO A 539 17.10 13.54 -56.77
CA PRO A 539 16.34 14.36 -57.72
C PRO A 539 15.89 15.68 -57.06
N ASP A 540 16.09 16.75 -57.83
CA ASP A 540 15.59 18.11 -57.59
C ASP A 540 14.09 18.13 -57.34
N ILE A 541 13.66 18.84 -56.33
CA ILE A 541 12.26 19.28 -56.17
C ILE A 541 12.22 20.81 -56.17
N ASP A 542 11.54 21.28 -57.19
CA ASP A 542 11.19 22.63 -57.58
C ASP A 542 10.51 23.42 -56.43
N THR A 543 11.09 24.58 -56.14
CA THR A 543 10.51 25.55 -55.21
C THR A 543 9.85 26.66 -56.01
N SER A 544 8.54 26.71 -56.06
CA SER A 544 7.80 27.88 -56.46
C SER A 544 6.78 28.28 -55.39
N PRO A 545 6.68 29.55 -55.03
CA PRO A 545 5.81 30.05 -53.98
C PRO A 545 4.41 30.36 -54.50
N MET A 546 3.36 29.89 -53.79
CA MET A 546 2.00 30.40 -54.02
C MET A 546 1.64 31.48 -53.01
N THR A 547 1.26 32.56 -53.55
CA THR A 547 0.80 33.81 -52.98
C THR A 547 -0.55 33.68 -52.25
N SER A 548 -0.68 34.51 -51.26
CA SER A 548 -1.89 34.90 -50.54
C SER A 548 -3.07 35.24 -51.42
N ASP A 549 -4.29 34.86 -51.02
CA ASP A 549 -5.38 35.84 -50.99
C ASP A 549 -6.51 35.47 -50.03
N ALA A 550 -7.03 36.50 -49.43
CA ALA A 550 -8.01 36.57 -48.37
C ALA A 550 -9.45 36.20 -48.84
N ARG A 551 -10.22 35.58 -47.92
CA ARG A 551 -11.55 36.06 -47.52
C ARG A 551 -12.02 35.31 -46.28
#